data_bb04520f9f98bd1b566b2dbfc0062443
#
_entry.id   bb04520f9f98bd1b566b2dbfc0062443
#
_cell.length_a   1.000
_cell.length_b   1.000
_cell.length_c   1.000
_cell.angle_alpha   90.00
_cell.angle_beta   90.00
_cell.angle_gamma   90.00
#
_symmetry.space_group_name_H-M   'P 1'
#
loop_
_entity.id
_entity.type
_entity.pdbx_description
1 polymer ?
#
loop_
_entity_poly.entity_id
_entity_poly.type
_entity_poly.pdbx_seq_one_letter_code
_entity_poly.pdbx_strand_id
1 'polypeptide(L)'
;MDQKTIFIASLGGQPQKVTFLLDLLLEHGETIDQVILVYISSYGRTQKAIDLLKSEFSGDRYGGQVCRLSFYPLQSNRTDLIDIRTPEDVENTRQCIHQLLSGLKNEQHRVHIGLSGGRRIMSMITLAAAMQYLTPVDHLWHIHVPAAILEDSRDGKFMHAPKGSEIHLLPVPFVPWVAYFPGLSNLLNLSPREVGESEYVWLDAAERMRCDQVWQSLTRRQQEVLTGFAGGLSRKEIALQLHISVATVDSHRDNIIEQCRITWDDENGASFSAKFLERKFGSYLMGRNIHNQTD
;
A
#
# COMPACT_ATOMS: atom_id res chain seq x y z
N MET A 1 -23.22 2.52 -3.11
CA MET A 1 -23.19 1.82 -1.79
C MET A 1 -22.89 2.86 -0.75
N ASP A 2 -23.53 2.81 0.41
CA ASP A 2 -23.24 3.77 1.47
C ASP A 2 -21.85 3.52 2.04
N GLN A 3 -21.07 4.59 2.18
CA GLN A 3 -19.75 4.55 2.82
C GLN A 3 -19.90 4.13 4.27
N LYS A 4 -19.18 3.08 4.68
CA LYS A 4 -19.16 2.57 6.05
C LYS A 4 -17.84 2.87 6.72
N THR A 5 -17.85 2.94 8.04
CA THR A 5 -16.64 2.97 8.86
C THR A 5 -16.37 1.55 9.40
N ILE A 6 -15.24 1.00 9.00
CA ILE A 6 -14.84 -0.38 9.33
C ILE A 6 -13.69 -0.36 10.32
N PHE A 7 -13.82 -1.08 11.42
CA PHE A 7 -12.73 -1.32 12.35
C PHE A 7 -12.15 -2.72 12.12
N ILE A 8 -10.86 -2.80 11.79
CA ILE A 8 -10.12 -4.04 11.62
C ILE A 8 -9.26 -4.27 12.86
N ALA A 9 -9.40 -5.41 13.50
CA ALA A 9 -8.60 -5.79 14.66
C ALA A 9 -7.93 -7.14 14.46
N SER A 10 -6.63 -7.22 14.75
CA SER A 10 -5.93 -8.51 14.84
C SER A 10 -6.33 -9.21 16.12
N LEU A 11 -6.78 -10.46 16.04
CA LEU A 11 -7.20 -11.26 17.19
C LEU A 11 -6.19 -12.37 17.50
N GLY A 12 -5.85 -12.46 18.79
CA GLY A 12 -5.17 -13.60 19.41
C GLY A 12 -5.98 -14.11 20.60
N GLY A 13 -5.28 -14.61 21.62
CA GLY A 13 -5.93 -15.12 22.83
C GLY A 13 -6.37 -14.06 23.84
N GLN A 14 -6.44 -12.78 23.47
CA GLN A 14 -6.77 -11.65 24.38
C GLN A 14 -7.90 -10.81 23.76
N PRO A 15 -9.18 -11.26 23.84
CA PRO A 15 -10.31 -10.61 23.20
C PRO A 15 -10.59 -9.21 23.74
N GLN A 16 -10.32 -8.96 25.03
CA GLN A 16 -10.51 -7.67 25.68
C GLN A 16 -9.71 -6.53 25.03
N LYS A 17 -8.60 -6.82 24.37
CA LYS A 17 -7.86 -5.78 23.62
C LYS A 17 -8.66 -5.21 22.46
N VAL A 18 -9.53 -6.02 21.87
CA VAL A 18 -10.42 -5.58 20.78
C VAL A 18 -11.50 -4.66 21.34
N THR A 19 -12.15 -5.09 22.42
CA THR A 19 -13.23 -4.31 23.04
C THR A 19 -12.73 -3.04 23.70
N PHE A 20 -11.59 -3.06 24.42
CA PHE A 20 -10.98 -1.86 24.99
C PHE A 20 -10.67 -0.81 23.91
N LEU A 21 -10.11 -1.26 22.76
CA LEU A 21 -9.82 -0.36 21.67
C LEU A 21 -11.10 0.18 21.02
N LEU A 22 -12.10 -0.66 20.81
CA LEU A 22 -13.38 -0.26 20.26
C LEU A 22 -14.12 0.70 21.19
N ASP A 23 -14.15 0.44 22.51
CA ASP A 23 -14.74 1.33 23.51
C ASP A 23 -14.13 2.73 23.44
N LEU A 24 -12.78 2.81 23.38
CA LEU A 24 -12.08 4.09 23.27
C LEU A 24 -12.36 4.80 21.93
N LEU A 25 -12.49 4.09 20.83
CA LEU A 25 -12.90 4.70 19.55
C LEU A 25 -14.29 5.32 19.65
N LEU A 26 -15.24 4.61 20.24
CA LEU A 26 -16.61 5.12 20.44
C LEU A 26 -16.63 6.30 21.42
N GLU A 27 -15.83 6.28 22.50
CA GLU A 27 -15.68 7.40 23.44
C GLU A 27 -15.06 8.64 22.78
N HIS A 28 -14.20 8.46 21.75
CA HIS A 28 -13.66 9.55 20.95
C HIS A 28 -14.64 10.07 19.89
N GLY A 29 -15.86 9.54 19.84
CA GLY A 29 -16.91 9.99 18.94
C GLY A 29 -16.86 9.34 17.54
N GLU A 30 -16.05 8.30 17.36
CA GLU A 30 -16.06 7.55 16.10
C GLU A 30 -17.31 6.66 16.02
N THR A 31 -17.88 6.53 14.84
CA THR A 31 -18.97 5.60 14.56
C THR A 31 -18.42 4.40 13.82
N ILE A 32 -18.64 3.19 14.32
CA ILE A 32 -18.14 1.97 13.69
C ILE A 32 -19.31 1.10 13.26
N ASP A 33 -19.48 0.91 11.96
CA ASP A 33 -20.57 0.13 11.37
C ASP A 33 -20.27 -1.38 11.39
N GLN A 34 -18.98 -1.72 11.32
CA GLN A 34 -18.55 -3.12 11.27
C GLN A 34 -17.18 -3.31 11.90
N VAL A 35 -17.02 -4.40 12.63
CA VAL A 35 -15.71 -4.90 13.10
C VAL A 35 -15.33 -6.13 12.31
N ILE A 36 -14.11 -6.16 11.78
CA ILE A 36 -13.54 -7.32 11.11
C ILE A 36 -12.39 -7.86 11.97
N LEU A 37 -12.53 -9.07 12.46
CA LEU A 37 -11.49 -9.75 13.23
C LEU A 37 -10.59 -10.56 12.30
N VAL A 38 -9.32 -10.17 12.21
CA VAL A 38 -8.29 -10.89 11.46
C VAL A 38 -7.53 -11.80 12.42
N TYR A 39 -7.49 -13.09 12.15
CA TYR A 39 -6.86 -14.06 13.05
C TYR A 39 -6.23 -15.25 12.30
N ILE A 40 -5.31 -15.91 13.01
CA ILE A 40 -4.68 -17.16 12.60
C ILE A 40 -5.39 -18.27 13.36
N SER A 41 -5.85 -19.31 12.72
CA SER A 41 -6.44 -20.49 13.37
C SER A 41 -7.56 -20.20 14.38
N SER A 42 -8.63 -20.91 14.28
CA SER A 42 -9.78 -20.85 15.18
C SER A 42 -9.72 -21.91 16.31
N TYR A 43 -8.52 -22.33 16.73
CA TYR A 43 -8.35 -23.35 17.77
C TYR A 43 -7.90 -22.76 19.11
N GLY A 44 -8.21 -23.48 20.20
CA GLY A 44 -7.74 -23.18 21.54
C GLY A 44 -8.14 -21.79 22.06
N ARG A 45 -7.17 -20.96 22.42
CA ARG A 45 -7.42 -19.63 22.99
C ARG A 45 -8.09 -18.68 22.01
N THR A 46 -7.79 -18.78 20.73
CA THR A 46 -8.40 -17.93 19.71
C THR A 46 -9.88 -18.25 19.55
N GLN A 47 -10.26 -19.53 19.58
CA GLN A 47 -11.69 -19.91 19.54
C GLN A 47 -12.46 -19.36 20.75
N LYS A 48 -11.91 -19.48 21.95
CA LYS A 48 -12.53 -18.90 23.16
C LYS A 48 -12.69 -17.38 23.04
N ALA A 49 -11.67 -16.71 22.49
CA ALA A 49 -11.72 -15.26 22.26
C ALA A 49 -12.80 -14.88 21.23
N ILE A 50 -12.97 -15.66 20.16
CA ILE A 50 -14.03 -15.50 19.17
C ILE A 50 -15.41 -15.65 19.84
N ASP A 51 -15.60 -16.67 20.68
CA ASP A 51 -16.89 -16.92 21.31
C ASP A 51 -17.28 -15.81 22.32
N LEU A 52 -16.31 -15.29 23.08
CA LEU A 52 -16.51 -14.12 23.92
C LEU A 52 -16.89 -12.88 23.11
N LEU A 53 -16.18 -12.60 22.01
CA LEU A 53 -16.51 -11.46 21.16
C LEU A 53 -17.88 -11.62 20.49
N LYS A 54 -18.27 -12.81 20.07
CA LYS A 54 -19.64 -13.05 19.56
C LYS A 54 -20.72 -12.68 20.56
N SER A 55 -20.49 -12.94 21.85
CA SER A 55 -21.47 -12.57 22.90
C SER A 55 -21.58 -11.07 23.08
N GLU A 56 -20.46 -10.31 22.95
CA GLU A 56 -20.45 -8.85 23.01
C GLU A 56 -21.20 -8.17 21.84
N PHE A 57 -21.22 -8.82 20.68
CA PHE A 57 -21.88 -8.31 19.47
C PHE A 57 -23.24 -8.97 19.22
N SER A 58 -23.96 -9.35 20.24
CA SER A 58 -25.27 -10.01 20.11
C SER A 58 -26.25 -9.14 19.32
N GLY A 59 -26.88 -9.72 18.30
CA GLY A 59 -27.89 -9.03 17.47
C GLY A 59 -27.28 -7.92 16.59
N ASP A 60 -26.05 -8.07 16.11
CA ASP A 60 -25.32 -7.08 15.31
C ASP A 60 -25.26 -5.70 16.00
N ARG A 61 -25.09 -5.68 17.31
CA ARG A 61 -24.98 -4.46 18.12
C ARG A 61 -23.80 -4.53 19.07
N TYR A 62 -23.17 -3.38 19.29
CA TYR A 62 -22.12 -3.18 20.28
C TYR A 62 -22.32 -1.84 20.98
N GLY A 63 -22.23 -1.81 22.31
CA GLY A 63 -22.45 -0.58 23.07
C GLY A 63 -23.78 0.13 22.80
N GLY A 64 -24.82 -0.64 22.41
CA GLY A 64 -26.14 -0.09 22.06
C GLY A 64 -26.26 0.41 20.61
N GLN A 65 -25.18 0.49 19.85
CA GLN A 65 -25.16 0.91 18.45
C GLN A 65 -25.23 -0.31 17.50
N VAL A 66 -25.71 -0.10 16.26
CA VAL A 66 -25.62 -1.12 15.21
C VAL A 66 -24.16 -1.25 14.80
N CYS A 67 -23.60 -2.44 15.00
CA CYS A 67 -22.21 -2.73 14.67
C CYS A 67 -22.08 -4.23 14.38
N ARG A 68 -21.80 -4.58 13.14
CA ARG A 68 -21.69 -5.96 12.69
C ARG A 68 -20.32 -6.54 13.01
N LEU A 69 -20.28 -7.76 13.54
CA LEU A 69 -19.04 -8.51 13.71
C LEU A 69 -18.82 -9.47 12.55
N SER A 70 -17.64 -9.41 11.97
CA SER A 70 -17.22 -10.29 10.87
C SER A 70 -15.88 -10.94 11.17
N PHE A 71 -15.65 -12.12 10.60
CA PHE A 71 -14.48 -12.95 10.86
C PHE A 71 -13.67 -13.12 9.57
N TYR A 72 -12.37 -12.84 9.64
CA TYR A 72 -11.45 -12.97 8.52
C TYR A 72 -10.26 -13.86 8.93
N PRO A 73 -10.40 -15.19 8.80
CA PRO A 73 -9.28 -16.10 9.04
C PRO A 73 -8.20 -15.90 7.99
N LEU A 74 -6.95 -15.87 8.42
CA LEU A 74 -5.82 -15.91 7.50
C LEU A 74 -5.67 -17.31 6.92
N GLN A 75 -5.57 -17.42 5.62
CA GLN A 75 -5.59 -18.70 4.90
C GLN A 75 -4.39 -18.88 3.99
N SER A 76 -3.99 -20.14 3.81
CA SER A 76 -3.11 -20.62 2.77
C SER A 76 -3.88 -21.68 1.96
N ASN A 77 -3.99 -21.49 0.65
CA ASN A 77 -4.68 -22.45 -0.24
C ASN A 77 -6.09 -22.88 0.26
N ARG A 78 -6.88 -21.93 0.75
CA ARG A 78 -8.23 -22.13 1.33
C ARG A 78 -8.26 -22.91 2.65
N THR A 79 -7.12 -23.10 3.30
CA THR A 79 -7.01 -23.71 4.62
C THR A 79 -6.53 -22.66 5.61
N ASP A 80 -7.13 -22.61 6.80
CA ASP A 80 -6.73 -21.67 7.83
C ASP A 80 -5.26 -21.87 8.22
N LEU A 81 -4.50 -20.78 8.29
CA LEU A 81 -3.13 -20.80 8.79
C LEU A 81 -3.13 -21.22 10.27
N ILE A 82 -2.30 -22.19 10.62
CA ILE A 82 -2.12 -22.64 12.01
C ILE A 82 -1.24 -21.66 12.78
N ASP A 83 -0.18 -21.17 12.15
CA ASP A 83 0.75 -20.17 12.69
C ASP A 83 1.53 -19.52 11.52
N ILE A 84 2.32 -18.48 11.81
CA ILE A 84 3.22 -17.86 10.84
C ILE A 84 4.64 -18.22 11.23
N ARG A 85 5.25 -19.20 10.55
CA ARG A 85 6.57 -19.79 10.88
C ARG A 85 7.53 -19.80 9.70
N THR A 86 7.02 -19.78 8.49
CA THR A 86 7.79 -19.88 7.25
C THR A 86 7.65 -18.61 6.40
N PRO A 87 8.58 -18.36 5.47
CA PRO A 87 8.41 -17.29 4.49
C PRO A 87 7.11 -17.40 3.68
N GLU A 88 6.65 -18.63 3.41
CA GLU A 88 5.39 -18.89 2.73
C GLU A 88 4.18 -18.45 3.58
N ASP A 89 4.18 -18.71 4.88
CA ASP A 89 3.13 -18.24 5.80
C ASP A 89 3.08 -16.70 5.84
N VAL A 90 4.25 -16.05 5.81
CA VAL A 90 4.35 -14.59 5.75
C VAL A 90 3.74 -14.07 4.46
N GLU A 91 4.05 -14.69 3.33
CA GLU A 91 3.50 -14.28 2.03
C GLU A 91 1.99 -14.50 1.95
N ASN A 92 1.49 -15.64 2.43
CA ASN A 92 0.04 -15.91 2.50
C ASN A 92 -0.67 -14.90 3.41
N THR A 93 -0.07 -14.56 4.56
CA THR A 93 -0.59 -13.51 5.46
C THR A 93 -0.65 -12.16 4.75
N ARG A 94 0.42 -11.80 4.04
CA ARG A 94 0.48 -10.56 3.25
C ARG A 94 -0.65 -10.51 2.22
N GLN A 95 -0.81 -11.57 1.43
CA GLN A 95 -1.85 -11.65 0.40
C GLN A 95 -3.25 -11.50 0.99
N CYS A 96 -3.56 -12.17 2.09
CA CYS A 96 -4.86 -12.05 2.76
C CYS A 96 -5.13 -10.61 3.21
N ILE A 97 -4.15 -9.95 3.85
CA ILE A 97 -4.31 -8.57 4.34
C ILE A 97 -4.43 -7.59 3.17
N HIS A 98 -3.64 -7.77 2.11
CA HIS A 98 -3.75 -6.96 0.89
C HIS A 98 -5.13 -7.10 0.23
N GLN A 99 -5.65 -8.32 0.09
CA GLN A 99 -6.99 -8.56 -0.46
C GLN A 99 -8.07 -7.89 0.39
N LEU A 100 -7.98 -8.00 1.71
CA LEU A 100 -8.92 -7.36 2.63
C LEU A 100 -8.90 -5.84 2.46
N LEU A 101 -7.73 -5.20 2.55
CA LEU A 101 -7.63 -3.74 2.49
C LEU A 101 -7.97 -3.20 1.10
N SER A 102 -7.51 -3.84 0.02
CA SER A 102 -7.86 -3.41 -1.33
C SER A 102 -9.36 -3.52 -1.59
N GLY A 103 -10.02 -4.59 -1.13
CA GLY A 103 -11.47 -4.75 -1.23
C GLY A 103 -12.23 -3.62 -0.55
N LEU A 104 -11.90 -3.33 0.72
CA LEU A 104 -12.53 -2.26 1.49
C LEU A 104 -12.31 -0.88 0.88
N LYS A 105 -11.12 -0.61 0.33
CA LYS A 105 -10.81 0.67 -0.30
C LYS A 105 -11.42 0.81 -1.69
N ASN A 106 -11.59 -0.25 -2.44
CA ASN A 106 -12.37 -0.24 -3.69
C ASN A 106 -13.85 0.10 -3.45
N GLU A 107 -14.40 -0.32 -2.30
CA GLU A 107 -15.75 0.04 -1.86
C GLU A 107 -15.82 1.42 -1.17
N GLN A 108 -14.70 2.15 -1.11
CA GLN A 108 -14.56 3.49 -0.53
C GLN A 108 -14.90 3.58 0.96
N HIS A 109 -14.76 2.49 1.72
CA HIS A 109 -14.98 2.49 3.15
C HIS A 109 -13.89 3.28 3.90
N ARG A 110 -14.27 3.94 5.00
CA ARG A 110 -13.34 4.49 5.98
C ARG A 110 -12.85 3.36 6.87
N VAL A 111 -11.55 3.30 7.14
CA VAL A 111 -10.93 2.19 7.84
C VAL A 111 -10.15 2.65 9.07
N HIS A 112 -10.46 2.04 10.21
CA HIS A 112 -9.67 2.09 11.43
C HIS A 112 -9.01 0.74 11.64
N ILE A 113 -7.70 0.69 11.92
CA ILE A 113 -6.98 -0.57 12.15
C ILE A 113 -6.34 -0.56 13.53
N GLY A 114 -6.65 -1.58 14.34
CA GLY A 114 -6.02 -1.85 15.61
C GLY A 114 -4.84 -2.80 15.47
N LEU A 115 -3.63 -2.33 15.82
CA LEU A 115 -2.38 -3.10 15.69
C LEU A 115 -1.99 -3.86 16.97
N SER A 116 -2.82 -3.84 18.01
CA SER A 116 -2.46 -4.33 19.37
C SER A 116 -2.79 -5.80 19.65
N GLY A 117 -3.33 -6.53 18.67
CA GLY A 117 -3.73 -7.92 18.81
C GLY A 117 -2.91 -8.89 17.96
N GLY A 118 -3.18 -10.18 18.11
CA GLY A 118 -2.59 -11.23 17.30
C GLY A 118 -1.07 -11.40 17.44
N ARG A 119 -0.43 -11.91 16.41
CA ARG A 119 1.04 -12.05 16.32
C ARG A 119 1.68 -10.73 15.92
N ARG A 120 2.86 -10.41 16.43
CA ARG A 120 3.61 -9.18 16.06
C ARG A 120 3.82 -9.06 14.55
N ILE A 121 4.11 -10.17 13.89
CA ILE A 121 4.33 -10.18 12.43
C ILE A 121 3.07 -9.78 11.66
N MET A 122 1.87 -10.11 12.14
CA MET A 122 0.61 -9.65 11.54
C MET A 122 0.50 -8.13 11.59
N SER A 123 0.82 -7.51 12.74
CA SER A 123 0.78 -6.05 12.88
C SER A 123 1.79 -5.36 11.95
N MET A 124 2.99 -5.95 11.76
CA MET A 124 4.00 -5.43 10.84
C MET A 124 3.53 -5.51 9.37
N ILE A 125 2.97 -6.66 8.97
CA ILE A 125 2.43 -6.85 7.61
C ILE A 125 1.23 -5.91 7.38
N THR A 126 0.35 -5.79 8.39
CA THR A 126 -0.81 -4.89 8.31
C THR A 126 -0.39 -3.43 8.19
N LEU A 127 0.63 -2.99 8.94
CA LEU A 127 1.18 -1.64 8.82
C LEU A 127 1.74 -1.39 7.42
N ALA A 128 2.53 -2.34 6.88
CA ALA A 128 3.07 -2.24 5.54
C ALA A 128 1.97 -2.15 4.46
N ALA A 129 0.92 -2.96 4.58
CA ALA A 129 -0.23 -2.90 3.69
C ALA A 129 -1.05 -1.61 3.87
N ALA A 130 -1.22 -1.14 5.11
CA ALA A 130 -1.90 0.12 5.39
C ALA A 130 -1.25 1.31 4.67
N MET A 131 0.08 1.39 4.66
CA MET A 131 0.81 2.44 3.93
C MET A 131 0.54 2.40 2.41
N GLN A 132 0.11 1.25 1.88
CA GLN A 132 -0.16 1.05 0.46
C GLN A 132 -1.61 1.37 0.08
N TYR A 133 -2.57 1.07 0.94
CA TYR A 133 -3.99 1.12 0.60
C TYR A 133 -4.77 2.24 1.30
N LEU A 134 -4.35 2.64 2.50
CA LEU A 134 -5.09 3.63 3.26
C LEU A 134 -4.92 5.04 2.70
N THR A 135 -5.86 5.89 3.04
CA THR A 135 -5.92 7.30 2.67
C THR A 135 -5.80 8.18 3.92
N PRO A 136 -5.64 9.50 3.80
CA PRO A 136 -5.52 10.40 4.97
C PRO A 136 -6.73 10.41 5.92
N VAL A 137 -7.88 9.87 5.51
CA VAL A 137 -9.08 9.77 6.37
C VAL A 137 -9.12 8.49 7.19
N ASP A 138 -8.23 7.54 6.91
CA ASP A 138 -8.12 6.28 7.61
C ASP A 138 -7.13 6.39 8.77
N HIS A 139 -7.25 5.52 9.78
CA HIS A 139 -6.44 5.63 10.99
C HIS A 139 -5.87 4.28 11.43
N LEU A 140 -4.65 4.33 11.93
CA LEU A 140 -3.99 3.21 12.61
C LEU A 140 -3.91 3.49 14.10
N TRP A 141 -4.21 2.49 14.91
CA TRP A 141 -4.30 2.61 16.35
C TRP A 141 -3.48 1.57 17.08
N HIS A 142 -2.86 2.00 18.14
CA HIS A 142 -2.30 1.13 19.18
C HIS A 142 -2.99 1.42 20.50
N ILE A 143 -3.20 0.39 21.31
CA ILE A 143 -3.73 0.57 22.66
C ILE A 143 -2.63 0.32 23.70
N HIS A 144 -2.43 1.27 24.58
CA HIS A 144 -1.64 1.07 25.78
C HIS A 144 -2.54 0.61 26.91
N VAL A 145 -2.25 -0.56 27.46
CA VAL A 145 -2.99 -1.13 28.62
C VAL A 145 -1.98 -1.36 29.73
N PRO A 146 -2.17 -0.78 30.94
CA PRO A 146 -1.30 -1.04 32.08
C PRO A 146 -1.20 -2.54 32.38
N ALA A 147 0.00 -2.98 32.80
CA ALA A 147 0.28 -4.41 33.01
C ALA A 147 -0.69 -5.07 34.01
N ALA A 148 -1.07 -4.37 35.07
CA ALA A 148 -2.03 -4.86 36.07
C ALA A 148 -3.40 -5.15 35.45
N ILE A 149 -3.94 -4.19 34.66
CA ILE A 149 -5.23 -4.34 33.97
C ILE A 149 -5.16 -5.48 32.94
N LEU A 150 -4.04 -5.59 32.20
CA LEU A 150 -3.85 -6.64 31.23
C LEU A 150 -3.82 -8.05 31.88
N GLU A 151 -3.21 -8.18 33.07
CA GLU A 151 -3.18 -9.43 33.83
C GLU A 151 -4.56 -9.76 34.42
N ASP A 152 -5.23 -8.78 35.00
CA ASP A 152 -6.55 -8.94 35.60
C ASP A 152 -7.63 -9.27 34.57
N SER A 153 -7.52 -8.73 33.34
CA SER A 153 -8.44 -8.98 32.23
C SER A 153 -8.06 -10.21 31.40
N ARG A 154 -6.99 -10.91 31.77
CA ARG A 154 -6.47 -12.04 31.00
C ARG A 154 -7.56 -13.06 30.64
N ASP A 155 -7.48 -13.55 29.39
CA ASP A 155 -8.41 -14.54 28.83
C ASP A 155 -9.89 -14.04 28.81
N GLY A 156 -10.11 -12.72 28.82
CA GLY A 156 -11.46 -12.14 28.78
C GLY A 156 -12.22 -12.20 30.08
N LYS A 157 -11.55 -12.20 31.23
CA LYS A 157 -12.25 -12.16 32.55
C LYS A 157 -13.20 -10.96 32.67
N PHE A 158 -12.82 -9.84 32.06
CA PHE A 158 -13.72 -8.74 31.78
C PHE A 158 -13.38 -8.16 30.38
N MET A 159 -14.42 -7.80 29.65
CA MET A 159 -14.32 -7.38 28.26
C MET A 159 -14.28 -5.85 28.09
N HIS A 160 -14.67 -5.12 29.12
CA HIS A 160 -14.65 -3.65 29.14
C HIS A 160 -13.76 -3.15 30.26
N ALA A 161 -13.03 -2.07 29.99
CA ALA A 161 -12.15 -1.49 30.98
C ALA A 161 -12.93 -0.86 32.14
N PRO A 162 -12.46 -1.03 33.40
CA PRO A 162 -13.05 -0.31 34.53
C PRO A 162 -12.96 1.21 34.31
N LYS A 163 -13.96 1.96 34.75
CA LYS A 163 -13.96 3.42 34.68
C LYS A 163 -12.74 4.00 35.39
N GLY A 164 -12.06 4.95 34.73
CA GLY A 164 -10.84 5.56 35.29
C GLY A 164 -9.57 4.74 35.08
N SER A 165 -9.63 3.66 34.28
CA SER A 165 -8.42 2.93 33.85
C SER A 165 -7.52 3.81 33.03
N GLU A 166 -6.20 3.75 33.28
CA GLU A 166 -5.18 4.44 32.50
C GLU A 166 -4.90 3.70 31.17
N ILE A 167 -5.94 3.43 30.40
CA ILE A 167 -5.84 2.83 29.08
C ILE A 167 -5.86 3.98 28.05
N HIS A 168 -4.91 3.97 27.14
CA HIS A 168 -4.76 5.05 26.17
C HIS A 168 -4.84 4.53 24.72
N LEU A 169 -5.65 5.23 23.93
CA LEU A 169 -5.68 5.07 22.49
C LEU A 169 -4.56 5.90 21.87
N LEU A 170 -3.62 5.26 21.21
CA LEU A 170 -2.44 5.91 20.62
C LEU A 170 -2.54 5.86 19.09
N PRO A 171 -2.58 7.00 18.40
CA PRO A 171 -2.52 7.02 16.95
C PRO A 171 -1.13 6.58 16.49
N VAL A 172 -1.08 5.66 15.52
CA VAL A 172 0.16 5.24 14.87
C VAL A 172 0.33 6.06 13.59
N PRO A 173 1.34 6.93 13.51
CA PRO A 173 1.55 7.74 12.33
C PRO A 173 1.97 6.86 11.15
N PHE A 174 1.43 7.13 9.97
CA PHE A 174 1.80 6.48 8.72
C PHE A 174 1.70 7.45 7.56
N VAL A 175 2.40 7.16 6.47
CA VAL A 175 2.30 7.92 5.23
C VAL A 175 1.58 7.05 4.20
N PRO A 176 0.39 7.46 3.73
CA PRO A 176 -0.34 6.72 2.71
C PRO A 176 0.29 6.94 1.32
N TRP A 177 1.22 6.09 0.94
CA TRP A 177 2.04 6.28 -0.26
C TRP A 177 1.23 6.42 -1.54
N VAL A 178 0.17 5.63 -1.71
CA VAL A 178 -0.67 5.69 -2.93
C VAL A 178 -1.36 7.04 -3.08
N ALA A 179 -1.73 7.68 -1.97
CA ALA A 179 -2.36 9.00 -2.00
C ALA A 179 -1.39 10.09 -2.52
N TYR A 180 -0.08 9.93 -2.24
CA TYR A 180 0.96 10.89 -2.66
C TYR A 180 1.69 10.45 -3.94
N PHE A 181 1.72 9.15 -4.22
CA PHE A 181 2.45 8.57 -5.37
C PHE A 181 1.57 7.56 -6.11
N PRO A 182 0.53 8.01 -6.84
CA PRO A 182 -0.40 7.10 -7.54
C PRO A 182 0.29 6.12 -8.51
N GLY A 183 1.42 6.53 -9.09
CA GLY A 183 2.20 5.68 -10.00
C GLY A 183 2.83 4.44 -9.34
N LEU A 184 2.89 4.39 -8.00
CA LEU A 184 3.39 3.23 -7.26
C LEU A 184 2.34 2.11 -7.12
N SER A 185 1.08 2.35 -7.43
CA SER A 185 0.00 1.37 -7.27
C SER A 185 0.27 0.04 -7.98
N ASN A 186 0.91 0.07 -9.15
CA ASN A 186 1.25 -1.13 -9.91
C ASN A 186 2.36 -1.96 -9.27
N LEU A 187 3.25 -1.32 -8.49
CA LEU A 187 4.35 -2.01 -7.78
C LEU A 187 3.88 -2.68 -6.49
N LEU A 188 2.79 -2.20 -5.91
CA LEU A 188 2.29 -2.66 -4.63
C LEU A 188 1.65 -4.06 -4.68
N ASN A 189 1.32 -4.53 -5.88
CA ASN A 189 0.79 -5.88 -6.11
C ASN A 189 1.87 -6.95 -6.26
N LEU A 190 3.16 -6.54 -6.32
CA LEU A 190 4.28 -7.48 -6.43
C LEU A 190 4.58 -8.13 -5.08
N SER A 191 4.93 -9.41 -5.12
CA SER A 191 5.45 -10.12 -3.94
C SER A 191 6.84 -9.60 -3.56
N PRO A 192 7.30 -9.78 -2.32
CA PRO A 192 8.67 -9.43 -1.91
C PRO A 192 9.76 -10.07 -2.78
N ARG A 193 9.49 -11.24 -3.36
CA ARG A 193 10.39 -11.93 -4.27
C ARG A 193 10.45 -11.22 -5.62
N GLU A 194 9.29 -10.87 -6.17
CA GLU A 194 9.19 -10.09 -7.42
C GLU A 194 9.76 -8.67 -7.24
N VAL A 195 9.59 -8.05 -6.06
CA VAL A 195 10.25 -6.79 -5.71
C VAL A 195 11.77 -6.96 -5.64
N GLY A 196 12.28 -8.06 -5.06
CA GLY A 196 13.72 -8.35 -4.99
C GLY A 196 14.34 -8.64 -6.36
N GLU A 197 13.63 -9.32 -7.23
CA GLU A 197 14.02 -9.54 -8.64
C GLU A 197 13.84 -8.25 -9.48
N SER A 198 13.03 -7.30 -9.00
CA SER A 198 12.75 -6.01 -9.61
C SER A 198 13.46 -4.83 -8.93
N GLU A 199 14.64 -5.05 -8.38
CA GLU A 199 15.47 -3.98 -7.77
C GLU A 199 15.63 -2.74 -8.69
N TYR A 200 15.47 -2.96 -10.01
CA TYR A 200 15.44 -1.94 -11.05
C TYR A 200 14.05 -1.35 -11.36
N VAL A 201 12.96 -1.96 -10.87
CA VAL A 201 11.58 -1.50 -11.21
C VAL A 201 11.23 -0.19 -10.51
N TRP A 202 11.76 0.06 -9.31
CA TRP A 202 11.57 1.33 -8.59
C TRP A 202 12.23 2.50 -9.33
N LEU A 203 13.49 2.32 -9.70
CA LEU A 203 14.24 3.28 -10.50
C LEU A 203 13.60 3.42 -11.88
N ASP A 204 13.12 2.31 -12.44
CA ASP A 204 12.50 2.27 -13.76
C ASP A 204 11.12 2.95 -13.77
N ALA A 205 10.29 2.85 -12.73
CA ALA A 205 8.99 3.53 -12.66
C ALA A 205 9.14 5.05 -12.53
N ALA A 206 10.01 5.53 -11.66
CA ALA A 206 10.31 6.95 -11.54
C ALA A 206 10.97 7.50 -12.80
N GLU A 207 11.87 6.74 -13.40
CA GLU A 207 12.51 7.09 -14.68
C GLU A 207 11.50 7.07 -15.83
N ARG A 208 10.59 6.10 -15.88
CA ARG A 208 9.51 6.07 -16.87
C ARG A 208 8.61 7.28 -16.77
N MET A 209 8.21 7.69 -15.56
CA MET A 209 7.41 8.90 -15.36
C MET A 209 8.15 10.15 -15.88
N ARG A 210 9.45 10.27 -15.61
CA ARG A 210 10.28 11.36 -16.13
C ARG A 210 10.37 11.30 -17.67
N CYS A 211 10.60 10.13 -18.23
CA CYS A 211 10.61 9.93 -19.68
C CYS A 211 9.24 10.26 -20.30
N ASP A 212 8.12 9.85 -19.68
CA ASP A 212 6.77 10.21 -20.13
C ASP A 212 6.55 11.72 -20.09
N GLN A 213 6.95 12.39 -19.03
CA GLN A 213 6.82 13.83 -18.88
C GLN A 213 7.60 14.58 -19.98
N VAL A 214 8.86 14.21 -20.22
CA VAL A 214 9.65 14.77 -21.33
C VAL A 214 8.98 14.46 -22.66
N TRP A 215 8.59 13.21 -22.91
CA TRP A 215 7.96 12.82 -24.16
C TRP A 215 6.70 13.63 -24.49
N GLN A 216 5.84 13.86 -23.48
CA GLN A 216 4.61 14.63 -23.63
C GLN A 216 4.87 16.13 -23.87
N SER A 217 5.98 16.67 -23.36
CA SER A 217 6.36 18.07 -23.58
C SER A 217 6.94 18.34 -24.95
N LEU A 218 7.35 17.29 -25.68
CA LEU A 218 8.01 17.41 -26.98
C LEU A 218 7.01 17.51 -28.14
N THR A 219 7.36 18.33 -29.12
CA THR A 219 6.66 18.34 -30.42
C THR A 219 6.89 17.03 -31.18
N ARG A 220 5.98 16.68 -32.09
CA ARG A 220 6.10 15.47 -32.90
C ARG A 220 7.49 15.34 -33.57
N ARG A 221 8.05 16.46 -34.07
CA ARG A 221 9.36 16.46 -34.72
C ARG A 221 10.50 16.20 -33.75
N GLN A 222 10.41 16.73 -32.53
CA GLN A 222 11.36 16.44 -31.46
C GLN A 222 11.28 14.99 -31.01
N GLN A 223 10.07 14.41 -30.94
CA GLN A 223 9.88 12.98 -30.64
C GLN A 223 10.53 12.07 -31.69
N GLU A 224 10.43 12.41 -32.98
CA GLU A 224 11.11 11.67 -34.07
C GLU A 224 12.63 11.74 -33.90
N VAL A 225 13.20 12.91 -33.59
CA VAL A 225 14.63 13.08 -33.33
C VAL A 225 15.06 12.32 -32.07
N LEU A 226 14.28 12.38 -31.00
CA LEU A 226 14.54 11.63 -29.75
C LEU A 226 14.54 10.13 -30.03
N THR A 227 13.60 9.64 -30.85
CA THR A 227 13.54 8.22 -31.24
C THR A 227 14.80 7.78 -31.96
N GLY A 228 15.35 8.61 -32.82
CA GLY A 228 16.62 8.35 -33.48
C GLY A 228 17.80 8.24 -32.50
N PHE A 229 17.92 9.18 -31.57
CA PHE A 229 18.97 9.11 -30.53
C PHE A 229 18.79 7.91 -29.58
N ALA A 230 17.55 7.60 -29.20
CA ALA A 230 17.21 6.43 -28.36
C ALA A 230 17.56 5.10 -29.07
N GLY A 231 17.49 5.08 -30.41
CA GLY A 231 17.93 3.95 -31.26
C GLY A 231 19.43 3.90 -31.50
N GLY A 232 20.21 4.80 -30.90
CA GLY A 232 21.67 4.83 -31.06
C GLY A 232 22.16 5.46 -32.37
N LEU A 233 21.27 6.12 -33.13
CA LEU A 233 21.64 6.76 -34.38
C LEU A 233 22.49 8.04 -34.18
N SER A 234 23.46 8.24 -35.04
CA SER A 234 24.23 9.48 -35.07
C SER A 234 23.40 10.65 -35.62
N ARG A 235 23.83 11.88 -35.36
CA ARG A 235 23.18 13.10 -35.87
C ARG A 235 23.04 13.10 -37.38
N LYS A 236 24.06 12.57 -38.10
CA LYS A 236 24.06 12.47 -39.57
C LYS A 236 23.01 11.47 -40.05
N GLU A 237 22.90 10.32 -39.41
CA GLU A 237 21.92 9.30 -39.76
C GLU A 237 20.48 9.78 -39.48
N ILE A 238 20.25 10.46 -38.35
CA ILE A 238 18.96 11.09 -38.04
C ILE A 238 18.60 12.16 -39.07
N ALA A 239 19.55 13.01 -39.42
CA ALA A 239 19.36 14.05 -40.46
C ALA A 239 18.96 13.44 -41.80
N LEU A 240 19.64 12.36 -42.19
CA LEU A 240 19.35 11.62 -43.44
C LEU A 240 17.95 10.97 -43.38
N GLN A 241 17.63 10.26 -42.29
CA GLN A 241 16.37 9.55 -42.12
C GLN A 241 15.17 10.50 -42.09
N LEU A 242 15.32 11.66 -41.44
CA LEU A 242 14.23 12.62 -41.27
C LEU A 242 14.22 13.70 -42.39
N HIS A 243 15.12 13.65 -43.36
CA HIS A 243 15.26 14.62 -44.45
C HIS A 243 15.40 16.07 -43.95
N ILE A 244 16.26 16.30 -42.95
CA ILE A 244 16.56 17.62 -42.36
C ILE A 244 18.06 17.85 -42.27
N SER A 245 18.47 19.10 -42.00
CA SER A 245 19.89 19.42 -41.82
C SER A 245 20.41 18.91 -40.48
N VAL A 246 21.71 18.62 -40.39
CA VAL A 246 22.35 18.25 -39.09
C VAL A 246 22.22 19.37 -38.09
N ALA A 247 22.27 20.64 -38.50
CA ALA A 247 22.03 21.79 -37.62
C ALA A 247 20.62 21.80 -37.02
N THR A 248 19.61 21.38 -37.82
CA THR A 248 18.23 21.23 -37.32
C THR A 248 18.13 20.09 -36.29
N VAL A 249 18.84 18.96 -36.51
CA VAL A 249 18.92 17.87 -35.50
C VAL A 249 19.55 18.36 -34.19
N ASP A 250 20.62 19.14 -34.27
CA ASP A 250 21.31 19.71 -33.12
C ASP A 250 20.39 20.67 -32.35
N SER A 251 19.63 21.53 -33.02
CA SER A 251 18.65 22.42 -32.39
C SER A 251 17.54 21.65 -31.68
N HIS A 252 17.01 20.58 -32.29
CA HIS A 252 16.02 19.73 -31.65
C HIS A 252 16.62 18.99 -30.44
N ARG A 253 17.84 18.46 -30.56
CA ARG A 253 18.55 17.81 -29.46
C ARG A 253 18.67 18.74 -28.23
N ASP A 254 19.10 19.98 -28.46
CA ASP A 254 19.33 20.95 -27.40
C ASP A 254 18.02 21.28 -26.65
N ASN A 255 16.92 21.40 -27.39
CA ASN A 255 15.58 21.55 -26.79
C ASN A 255 15.16 20.31 -25.98
N ILE A 256 15.42 19.10 -26.47
CA ILE A 256 15.12 17.85 -25.76
C ILE A 256 15.95 17.77 -24.47
N ILE A 257 17.24 18.10 -24.54
CA ILE A 257 18.13 18.12 -23.39
C ILE A 257 17.66 19.14 -22.34
N GLU A 258 17.16 20.29 -22.75
CA GLU A 258 16.62 21.29 -21.84
C GLU A 258 15.38 20.76 -21.10
N GLN A 259 14.46 20.07 -21.78
CA GLN A 259 13.33 19.40 -21.13
C GLN A 259 13.81 18.31 -20.16
N CYS A 260 14.86 17.57 -20.50
CA CYS A 260 15.46 16.61 -19.60
C CYS A 260 16.04 17.28 -18.35
N ARG A 261 16.73 18.42 -18.47
CA ARG A 261 17.27 19.17 -17.34
C ARG A 261 16.17 19.61 -16.39
N ILE A 262 15.09 20.15 -16.91
CA ILE A 262 13.92 20.57 -16.10
C ILE A 262 13.32 19.37 -15.35
N THR A 263 13.24 18.21 -15.99
CA THR A 263 12.55 17.03 -15.43
C THR A 263 13.42 16.23 -14.45
N TRP A 264 14.75 16.20 -14.63
CA TRP A 264 15.68 15.47 -13.76
C TRP A 264 16.33 16.35 -12.69
N ASP A 265 15.95 17.63 -12.58
CA ASP A 265 16.46 18.61 -11.64
C ASP A 265 18.00 18.61 -11.55
N ASP A 266 18.67 19.63 -12.09
CA ASP A 266 20.12 19.67 -12.38
C ASP A 266 21.03 19.68 -11.12
N GLU A 267 20.50 19.34 -9.93
CA GLU A 267 21.25 19.36 -8.66
C GLU A 267 22.37 18.32 -8.56
N ASN A 268 22.42 17.33 -9.46
CA ASN A 268 23.37 16.20 -9.39
C ASN A 268 24.48 16.21 -10.44
N GLY A 269 24.70 17.28 -11.19
CA GLY A 269 25.79 17.37 -12.18
C GLY A 269 25.69 16.33 -13.30
N ALA A 270 24.49 15.90 -13.65
CA ALA A 270 24.26 14.90 -14.69
C ALA A 270 24.68 15.46 -16.06
N SER A 271 25.59 14.79 -16.75
CA SER A 271 25.96 15.14 -18.12
C SER A 271 24.85 14.73 -19.10
N PHE A 272 24.00 15.68 -19.46
CA PHE A 272 22.96 15.49 -20.47
C PHE A 272 23.58 15.50 -21.86
N SER A 273 23.65 14.36 -22.50
CA SER A 273 24.29 14.14 -23.81
C SER A 273 23.44 13.20 -24.68
N ALA A 274 23.82 13.03 -25.95
CA ALA A 274 23.19 12.02 -26.82
C ALA A 274 23.21 10.61 -26.20
N LYS A 275 24.28 10.27 -25.47
CA LYS A 275 24.41 9.00 -24.76
C LYS A 275 23.46 8.89 -23.55
N PHE A 276 23.11 10.03 -22.92
CA PHE A 276 22.06 10.08 -21.90
C PHE A 276 20.70 9.77 -22.55
N LEU A 277 20.38 10.36 -23.69
CA LEU A 277 19.12 10.10 -24.40
C LEU A 277 19.00 8.64 -24.83
N GLU A 278 20.05 8.06 -25.40
CA GLU A 278 20.11 6.64 -25.76
C GLU A 278 19.83 5.75 -24.55
N ARG A 279 20.52 5.97 -23.44
CA ARG A 279 20.40 5.14 -22.22
C ARG A 279 19.04 5.24 -21.55
N LYS A 280 18.45 6.46 -21.47
CA LYS A 280 17.19 6.69 -20.75
C LYS A 280 15.96 6.40 -21.59
N PHE A 281 15.98 6.76 -22.86
CA PHE A 281 14.83 6.61 -23.74
C PHE A 281 14.85 5.33 -24.59
N GLY A 282 15.98 4.62 -24.70
CA GLY A 282 16.07 3.36 -25.44
C GLY A 282 15.09 2.31 -24.92
N SER A 283 15.19 1.97 -23.64
CA SER A 283 14.27 1.02 -22.98
C SER A 283 12.85 1.55 -22.86
N TYR A 284 12.67 2.86 -22.63
CA TYR A 284 11.35 3.50 -22.55
C TYR A 284 10.55 3.35 -23.85
N LEU A 285 11.16 3.63 -25.00
CA LEU A 285 10.48 3.56 -26.30
C LEU A 285 10.25 2.11 -26.77
N MET A 286 11.13 1.17 -26.40
CA MET A 286 10.87 -0.26 -26.62
C MET A 286 9.62 -0.74 -25.91
N GLY A 287 9.43 -0.38 -24.64
CA GLY A 287 8.24 -0.75 -23.85
C GLY A 287 6.95 -0.12 -24.40
N ARG A 288 7.02 1.09 -24.97
CA ARG A 288 5.86 1.78 -25.53
C ARG A 288 5.36 1.16 -26.86
N ASN A 289 6.27 0.65 -27.68
CA ASN A 289 5.91 -0.02 -28.95
C ASN A 289 5.21 -1.38 -28.72
N ILE A 290 5.45 -2.04 -27.60
CA ILE A 290 4.79 -3.31 -27.26
C ILE A 290 3.32 -3.08 -26.88
N HIS A 291 2.99 -1.97 -26.19
CA HIS A 291 1.61 -1.65 -25.79
C HIS A 291 0.73 -1.18 -26.95
N ASN A 292 1.30 -0.54 -27.98
CA ASN A 292 0.55 -0.08 -29.16
C ASN A 292 0.29 -1.19 -30.21
N GLN A 293 0.77 -2.41 -30.00
CA GLN A 293 0.51 -3.56 -30.89
C GLN A 293 -0.53 -4.55 -30.34
N THR A 294 -1.08 -4.25 -29.13
CA THR A 294 -2.10 -5.10 -28.46
C THR A 294 -3.49 -4.47 -28.37
N ASP A 295 -3.72 -3.34 -29.04
CA ASP A 295 -5.06 -2.72 -29.21
C ASP A 295 -5.61 -2.94 -30.63
#